data_ef951303545a7bc3d2d5024d0e8e0aa1
#
_entry.id   ef951303545a7bc3d2d5024d0e8e0aa1
#
_cell.length_a   1.000
_cell.length_b   1.000
_cell.length_c   1.000
_cell.angle_alpha   90.00
_cell.angle_beta   90.00
_cell.angle_gamma   90.00
#
_symmetry.space_group_name_H-M   'P 1'
#
loop_
_entity.id
_entity.type
_entity.pdbx_description
1 polymer ?
#
loop_
_entity_poly.entity_id
_entity_poly.type
_entity_poly.pdbx_seq_one_letter_code
_entity_poly.pdbx_strand_id
1 'polypeptide(L)'
;MYKADLDRHLRGDFPFKSFFFYGQSHFLIDYYEKQIIAKIDERKESDVKSVFFEEYASTECQTYLSQSSLFGGKNILSIKLNAKIDAKELKALLEICSNNANAYLIVSLHAIGLDYQKEKRIVDGLNKEFSKQQTSATVRFFKPFLKEATDILAQRAKEINLPIAYNVVKYLYENQHEHLEFAYNELDKLALLQTEITYAIIDEHSSNLALDEYEEIFVHLLEKKPFLDELKKLLEHTLKEAEILRLFSDFVLNLILFNIYIKDNGCYDSKAILGVKLPKNIEEKRAKLAIRYKLPTYLSLLNALQELEHQIKGNIKTDTHVFLCSCFARFQKQL
;
A
#
# COMPACT_ATOMS: atom_id res chain seq x y z
N MET A 1 -5.57 19.89 5.88
CA MET A 1 -5.00 19.53 7.20
C MET A 1 -3.87 18.54 6.99
N TYR A 2 -2.80 18.60 7.80
CA TYR A 2 -1.75 17.57 7.79
C TYR A 2 -2.12 16.41 8.70
N LYS A 3 -1.54 15.25 8.46
CA LYS A 3 -1.74 14.04 9.28
C LYS A 3 -1.50 14.29 10.78
N ALA A 4 -0.44 15.03 11.12
CA ALA A 4 -0.12 15.36 12.51
C ALA A 4 -1.23 16.16 13.23
N ASP A 5 -1.98 16.97 12.49
CA ASP A 5 -3.13 17.70 13.04
C ASP A 5 -4.31 16.73 13.25
N LEU A 6 -4.52 15.78 12.34
CA LEU A 6 -5.53 14.73 12.52
C LEU A 6 -5.22 13.89 13.77
N ASP A 7 -3.96 13.48 13.96
CA ASP A 7 -3.52 12.72 15.14
C ASP A 7 -3.82 13.49 16.45
N ARG A 8 -3.66 14.81 16.44
CA ARG A 8 -3.98 15.67 17.59
C ARG A 8 -5.49 15.68 17.87
N HIS A 9 -6.31 15.79 16.83
CA HIS A 9 -7.78 15.75 16.97
C HIS A 9 -8.30 14.38 17.40
N LEU A 10 -7.71 13.30 16.94
CA LEU A 10 -8.08 11.94 17.39
C LEU A 10 -7.85 11.74 18.90
N ARG A 11 -6.83 12.42 19.48
CA ARG A 11 -6.53 12.36 20.93
C ARG A 11 -7.30 13.38 21.77
N GLY A 12 -7.88 14.42 21.16
CA GLY A 12 -8.52 15.52 21.84
C GLY A 12 -9.90 15.85 21.29
N ASP A 13 -10.12 17.14 21.04
CA ASP A 13 -11.37 17.66 20.48
C ASP A 13 -11.53 17.24 19.01
N PHE A 14 -12.73 16.73 18.70
CA PHE A 14 -13.03 16.15 17.40
C PHE A 14 -14.26 16.82 16.75
N PRO A 15 -14.09 18.03 16.16
CA PRO A 15 -15.18 18.84 15.65
C PRO A 15 -15.70 18.43 14.29
N PHE A 16 -15.09 17.43 13.64
CA PHE A 16 -15.36 17.10 12.25
C PHE A 16 -16.52 16.11 12.08
N LYS A 17 -17.30 16.33 11.02
CA LYS A 17 -18.41 15.48 10.57
C LYS A 17 -18.12 14.79 9.24
N SER A 18 -17.24 15.37 8.44
CA SER A 18 -16.93 14.88 7.10
C SER A 18 -15.44 14.86 6.84
N PHE A 19 -14.96 13.79 6.22
CA PHE A 19 -13.55 13.58 5.96
C PHE A 19 -13.32 13.25 4.49
N PHE A 20 -12.25 13.82 3.91
CA PHE A 20 -11.75 13.42 2.62
C PHE A 20 -10.30 12.97 2.74
N PHE A 21 -10.05 11.71 2.37
CA PHE A 21 -8.73 11.06 2.43
C PHE A 21 -8.23 10.75 1.04
N TYR A 22 -6.98 11.08 0.77
CA TYR A 22 -6.31 10.77 -0.48
C TYR A 22 -4.79 10.75 -0.30
N GLY A 23 -4.06 10.24 -1.28
CA GLY A 23 -2.60 10.31 -1.30
C GLY A 23 -1.91 9.03 -1.74
N GLN A 24 -0.64 8.89 -1.36
CA GLN A 24 0.23 7.85 -1.85
C GLN A 24 0.12 6.52 -1.08
N SER A 25 -0.34 6.55 0.17
CA SER A 25 -0.43 5.38 1.03
C SER A 25 -1.88 4.97 1.23
N HIS A 26 -2.33 3.97 0.47
CA HIS A 26 -3.67 3.41 0.60
C HIS A 26 -3.87 2.78 1.97
N PHE A 27 -2.83 2.11 2.49
CA PHE A 27 -2.87 1.57 3.85
C PHE A 27 -3.16 2.64 4.91
N LEU A 28 -2.49 3.81 4.84
CA LEU A 28 -2.75 4.90 5.79
C LEU A 28 -4.16 5.48 5.64
N ILE A 29 -4.69 5.55 4.42
CA ILE A 29 -6.08 5.96 4.18
C ILE A 29 -7.03 5.03 4.94
N ASP A 30 -6.93 3.72 4.73
CA ASP A 30 -7.79 2.73 5.40
C ASP A 30 -7.53 2.65 6.91
N TYR A 31 -6.29 2.81 7.35
CA TYR A 31 -5.92 2.83 8.76
C TYR A 31 -6.59 4.01 9.49
N TYR A 32 -6.50 5.22 8.93
CA TYR A 32 -7.11 6.40 9.54
C TYR A 32 -8.63 6.41 9.41
N GLU A 33 -9.20 5.83 8.36
CA GLU A 33 -10.64 5.59 8.28
C GLU A 33 -11.12 4.76 9.48
N LYS A 34 -10.46 3.65 9.78
CA LYS A 34 -10.77 2.81 10.95
C LYS A 34 -10.61 3.55 12.27
N GLN A 35 -9.54 4.35 12.41
CA GLN A 35 -9.31 5.15 13.62
C GLN A 35 -10.41 6.19 13.84
N ILE A 36 -10.89 6.85 12.77
CA ILE A 36 -11.98 7.80 12.82
C ILE A 36 -13.30 7.12 13.16
N ILE A 37 -13.62 6.00 12.51
CA ILE A 37 -14.83 5.23 12.83
C ILE A 37 -14.81 4.84 14.32
N ALA A 38 -13.70 4.31 14.82
CA ALA A 38 -13.56 3.97 16.24
C ALA A 38 -13.71 5.18 17.17
N LYS A 39 -13.19 6.37 16.79
CA LYS A 39 -13.34 7.60 17.54
C LYS A 39 -14.78 8.12 17.55
N ILE A 40 -15.48 8.01 16.44
CA ILE A 40 -16.89 8.38 16.32
C ILE A 40 -17.76 7.41 17.12
N ASP A 41 -17.48 6.11 17.02
CA ASP A 41 -18.28 5.02 17.57
C ASP A 41 -17.68 4.42 18.85
N GLU A 42 -17.33 5.26 19.81
CA GLU A 42 -16.74 4.81 21.09
C GLU A 42 -17.62 3.79 21.85
N ARG A 43 -18.94 3.81 21.63
CA ARG A 43 -19.91 2.90 22.28
C ARG A 43 -20.23 1.65 21.47
N LYS A 44 -19.75 1.53 20.24
CA LYS A 44 -20.05 0.45 19.28
C LYS A 44 -21.57 0.27 19.04
N GLU A 45 -22.31 1.37 19.00
CA GLU A 45 -23.76 1.42 18.77
C GLU A 45 -24.11 2.04 17.41
N SER A 46 -23.09 2.48 16.64
CA SER A 46 -23.29 3.16 15.38
C SER A 46 -23.46 2.18 14.23
N ASP A 47 -24.26 2.57 13.26
CA ASP A 47 -24.37 1.88 11.98
C ASP A 47 -23.29 2.40 11.03
N VAL A 48 -22.49 1.50 10.45
CA VAL A 48 -21.40 1.82 9.53
C VAL A 48 -21.69 1.18 8.17
N LYS A 49 -21.98 2.03 7.18
CA LYS A 49 -22.19 1.60 5.79
C LYS A 49 -20.96 1.96 4.96
N SER A 50 -20.30 0.95 4.38
CA SER A 50 -19.22 1.13 3.40
C SER A 50 -19.74 0.90 2.00
N VAL A 51 -19.43 1.82 1.08
CA VAL A 51 -19.88 1.80 -0.32
C VAL A 51 -18.67 1.98 -1.22
N PHE A 52 -18.46 1.06 -2.14
CA PHE A 52 -17.46 1.20 -3.21
C PHE A 52 -18.06 2.02 -4.37
N PHE A 53 -17.20 2.64 -5.18
CA PHE A 53 -17.64 3.51 -6.26
C PHE A 53 -18.62 2.83 -7.22
N GLU A 54 -18.41 1.56 -7.53
CA GLU A 54 -19.22 0.76 -8.44
C GLU A 54 -20.66 0.55 -7.91
N GLU A 55 -20.82 0.58 -6.59
CA GLU A 55 -22.10 0.40 -5.88
C GLU A 55 -22.71 1.75 -5.44
N TYR A 56 -22.05 2.86 -5.76
CA TYR A 56 -22.47 4.16 -5.31
C TYR A 56 -23.80 4.60 -5.92
N ALA A 57 -24.80 4.78 -5.08
CA ALA A 57 -26.11 5.32 -5.42
C ALA A 57 -26.41 6.54 -4.53
N SER A 58 -26.42 7.73 -5.13
CA SER A 58 -26.54 9.02 -4.41
C SER A 58 -27.78 9.07 -3.52
N THR A 59 -28.94 8.64 -4.02
CA THR A 59 -30.21 8.65 -3.28
C THR A 59 -30.18 7.74 -2.06
N GLU A 60 -29.60 6.56 -2.17
CA GLU A 60 -29.47 5.63 -1.05
C GLU A 60 -28.51 6.17 0.02
N CYS A 61 -27.38 6.76 -0.40
CA CYS A 61 -26.41 7.37 0.50
C CYS A 61 -27.03 8.55 1.28
N GLN A 62 -27.80 9.42 0.59
CA GLN A 62 -28.50 10.53 1.22
C GLN A 62 -29.58 10.05 2.18
N THR A 63 -30.37 9.04 1.79
CA THR A 63 -31.40 8.45 2.65
C THR A 63 -30.76 7.87 3.92
N TYR A 64 -29.67 7.10 3.77
CA TYR A 64 -28.94 6.51 4.89
C TYR A 64 -28.45 7.57 5.90
N LEU A 65 -27.81 8.65 5.43
CA LEU A 65 -27.32 9.72 6.29
C LEU A 65 -28.44 10.55 6.94
N SER A 66 -29.60 10.60 6.30
CA SER A 66 -30.76 11.37 6.81
C SER A 66 -31.60 10.59 7.81
N GLN A 67 -31.40 9.28 7.94
CA GLN A 67 -32.15 8.46 8.88
C GLN A 67 -31.80 8.83 10.34
N SER A 68 -32.82 8.83 11.18
CA SER A 68 -32.62 8.93 12.63
C SER A 68 -32.45 7.55 13.22
N SER A 69 -31.39 7.31 13.94
CA SER A 69 -31.25 6.06 14.70
C SER A 69 -32.27 6.00 15.82
N LEU A 70 -33.06 4.95 15.88
CA LEU A 70 -34.05 4.72 16.95
C LEU A 70 -33.40 4.49 18.32
N PHE A 71 -32.13 4.09 18.34
CA PHE A 71 -31.36 3.75 19.54
C PHE A 71 -30.25 4.77 19.88
N GLY A 72 -30.26 5.95 19.25
CA GLY A 72 -29.28 7.00 19.50
C GLY A 72 -27.89 6.78 18.90
N GLY A 73 -27.69 5.77 18.09
CA GLY A 73 -26.46 5.50 17.35
C GLY A 73 -26.21 6.55 16.24
N LYS A 74 -24.99 6.56 15.73
CA LYS A 74 -24.58 7.46 14.62
C LYS A 74 -24.63 6.69 13.29
N ASN A 75 -24.92 7.40 12.19
CA ASN A 75 -24.86 6.86 10.84
C ASN A 75 -23.53 7.28 10.22
N ILE A 76 -22.65 6.33 10.01
CA ILE A 76 -21.32 6.57 9.44
C ILE A 76 -21.28 5.99 8.05
N LEU A 77 -21.18 6.86 7.04
CA LEU A 77 -21.07 6.48 5.64
C LEU A 77 -19.62 6.60 5.20
N SER A 78 -19.02 5.49 4.77
CA SER A 78 -17.72 5.47 4.11
C SER A 78 -17.91 5.22 2.61
N ILE A 79 -17.37 6.10 1.76
CA ILE A 79 -17.40 5.97 0.30
C ILE A 79 -15.97 5.85 -0.21
N LYS A 80 -15.65 4.69 -0.81
CA LYS A 80 -14.34 4.43 -1.44
C LYS A 80 -14.42 4.73 -2.93
N LEU A 81 -13.73 5.78 -3.37
CA LEU A 81 -13.74 6.26 -4.73
C LEU A 81 -12.49 5.79 -5.50
N ASN A 82 -12.70 5.40 -6.76
CA ASN A 82 -11.67 5.26 -7.78
C ASN A 82 -11.93 6.17 -8.99
N ALA A 83 -13.04 6.93 -8.97
CA ALA A 83 -13.47 7.84 -10.03
C ALA A 83 -14.14 9.10 -9.45
N LYS A 84 -14.52 10.02 -10.32
CA LYS A 84 -15.15 11.29 -9.93
C LYS A 84 -16.60 11.07 -9.52
N ILE A 85 -17.00 11.62 -8.37
CA ILE A 85 -18.40 11.80 -7.95
C ILE A 85 -18.94 13.15 -8.43
N ASP A 86 -20.25 13.25 -8.68
CA ASP A 86 -20.87 14.53 -9.05
C ASP A 86 -20.81 15.54 -7.89
N ALA A 87 -20.46 16.79 -8.21
CA ALA A 87 -20.28 17.83 -7.20
C ALA A 87 -21.59 18.20 -6.46
N LYS A 88 -22.76 18.09 -7.14
CA LYS A 88 -24.05 18.36 -6.50
C LYS A 88 -24.43 17.27 -5.53
N GLU A 89 -24.15 16.02 -5.88
CA GLU A 89 -24.39 14.86 -5.00
C GLU A 89 -23.51 14.93 -3.75
N LEU A 90 -22.20 15.18 -3.92
CA LEU A 90 -21.28 15.38 -2.80
C LEU A 90 -21.74 16.53 -1.90
N LYS A 91 -22.13 17.67 -2.47
CA LYS A 91 -22.63 18.82 -1.72
C LYS A 91 -23.84 18.44 -0.87
N ALA A 92 -24.80 17.69 -1.42
CA ALA A 92 -25.98 17.23 -0.68
C ALA A 92 -25.59 16.34 0.52
N LEU A 93 -24.64 15.38 0.34
CA LEU A 93 -24.15 14.54 1.44
C LEU A 93 -23.46 15.38 2.55
N LEU A 94 -22.64 16.36 2.17
CA LEU A 94 -21.97 17.26 3.12
C LEU A 94 -22.96 18.13 3.89
N GLU A 95 -24.01 18.65 3.23
CA GLU A 95 -25.07 19.42 3.86
C GLU A 95 -25.86 18.58 4.86
N ILE A 96 -26.17 17.33 4.54
CA ILE A 96 -26.83 16.41 5.49
C ILE A 96 -25.98 16.23 6.72
N CYS A 97 -24.66 15.96 6.56
CA CYS A 97 -23.75 15.78 7.70
C CYS A 97 -23.61 17.06 8.55
N SER A 98 -23.64 18.24 7.93
CA SER A 98 -23.58 19.50 8.65
C SER A 98 -24.82 19.77 9.50
N ASN A 99 -26.01 19.36 9.01
CA ASN A 99 -27.30 19.60 9.64
C ASN A 99 -27.75 18.48 10.58
N ASN A 100 -27.23 17.26 10.42
CA ASN A 100 -27.58 16.10 11.24
C ASN A 100 -26.45 15.81 12.24
N ALA A 101 -26.73 15.93 13.55
CA ALA A 101 -25.76 15.68 14.61
C ALA A 101 -25.20 14.24 14.60
N ASN A 102 -25.97 13.28 14.10
CA ASN A 102 -25.63 11.86 14.11
C ASN A 102 -25.07 11.33 12.79
N ALA A 103 -24.99 12.16 11.74
CA ALA A 103 -24.47 11.77 10.43
C ALA A 103 -22.98 12.10 10.29
N TYR A 104 -22.22 11.14 9.79
CA TYR A 104 -20.79 11.26 9.48
C TYR A 104 -20.48 10.71 8.10
N LEU A 105 -19.61 11.40 7.37
CA LEU A 105 -19.20 11.02 6.02
C LEU A 105 -17.68 10.87 5.95
N ILE A 106 -17.21 9.75 5.46
CA ILE A 106 -15.81 9.53 5.11
C ILE A 106 -15.74 9.24 3.61
N VAL A 107 -14.98 10.02 2.89
CA VAL A 107 -14.71 9.81 1.46
C VAL A 107 -13.23 9.53 1.31
N SER A 108 -12.88 8.39 0.75
CA SER A 108 -11.50 7.99 0.48
C SER A 108 -11.27 7.80 -1.01
N LEU A 109 -10.20 8.39 -1.55
CA LEU A 109 -9.80 8.22 -2.94
C LEU A 109 -8.66 7.22 -3.04
N HIS A 110 -8.96 6.08 -3.64
CA HIS A 110 -7.99 5.04 -4.00
C HIS A 110 -7.69 5.17 -5.50
N ALA A 111 -6.65 5.94 -5.85
CA ALA A 111 -6.32 6.31 -7.22
C ALA A 111 -5.63 5.16 -8.00
N ILE A 112 -6.14 3.92 -7.88
CA ILE A 112 -5.59 2.75 -8.57
C ILE A 112 -5.89 2.87 -10.06
N GLY A 113 -4.83 2.79 -10.89
CA GLY A 113 -4.97 2.88 -12.36
C GLY A 113 -5.31 4.28 -12.92
N LEU A 114 -5.39 5.32 -12.08
CA LEU A 114 -5.59 6.69 -12.54
C LEU A 114 -4.26 7.34 -12.93
N ASP A 115 -4.25 8.04 -14.06
CA ASP A 115 -3.14 8.94 -14.37
C ASP A 115 -3.13 10.16 -13.43
N TYR A 116 -1.95 10.76 -13.24
CA TYR A 116 -1.75 11.90 -12.34
C TYR A 116 -2.70 13.07 -12.61
N GLN A 117 -3.03 13.35 -13.87
CA GLN A 117 -3.90 14.50 -14.20
C GLN A 117 -5.36 14.23 -13.86
N LYS A 118 -5.82 12.99 -14.05
CA LYS A 118 -7.16 12.55 -13.64
C LYS A 118 -7.27 12.56 -12.11
N GLU A 119 -6.32 11.94 -11.41
CA GLU A 119 -6.26 11.98 -9.95
C GLU A 119 -6.32 13.41 -9.43
N LYS A 120 -5.46 14.30 -9.95
CA LYS A 120 -5.43 15.70 -9.56
C LYS A 120 -6.77 16.40 -9.75
N ARG A 121 -7.44 16.21 -10.89
CA ARG A 121 -8.75 16.81 -11.16
C ARG A 121 -9.83 16.34 -10.20
N ILE A 122 -9.81 15.06 -9.83
CA ILE A 122 -10.73 14.49 -8.83
C ILE A 122 -10.44 15.11 -7.46
N VAL A 123 -9.19 15.12 -7.03
CA VAL A 123 -8.74 15.68 -5.76
C VAL A 123 -9.11 17.17 -5.65
N ASP A 124 -8.81 17.97 -6.69
CA ASP A 124 -9.12 19.41 -6.70
C ASP A 124 -10.63 19.65 -6.60
N GLY A 125 -11.43 18.83 -7.31
CA GLY A 125 -12.88 18.91 -7.25
C GLY A 125 -13.45 18.59 -5.87
N LEU A 126 -13.01 17.49 -5.25
CA LEU A 126 -13.43 17.07 -3.92
C LEU A 126 -12.98 18.09 -2.87
N ASN A 127 -11.71 18.50 -2.88
CA ASN A 127 -11.17 19.51 -1.95
C ASN A 127 -11.99 20.80 -1.98
N LYS A 128 -12.39 21.25 -3.15
CA LYS A 128 -13.20 22.47 -3.31
C LYS A 128 -14.55 22.38 -2.58
N GLU A 129 -15.20 21.22 -2.59
CA GLU A 129 -16.49 21.05 -1.91
C GLU A 129 -16.30 20.86 -0.39
N PHE A 130 -15.34 20.05 0.03
CA PHE A 130 -15.03 19.86 1.45
C PHE A 130 -14.59 21.16 2.14
N SER A 131 -13.80 22.01 1.47
CA SER A 131 -13.31 23.27 2.05
C SER A 131 -14.40 24.30 2.33
N LYS A 132 -15.58 24.15 1.77
CA LYS A 132 -16.73 25.01 2.03
C LYS A 132 -17.44 24.73 3.36
N GLN A 133 -17.15 23.58 3.96
CA GLN A 133 -17.79 23.12 5.20
C GLN A 133 -16.82 23.25 6.39
N GLN A 134 -17.22 23.98 7.43
CA GLN A 134 -16.40 24.19 8.62
C GLN A 134 -16.15 22.90 9.43
N THR A 135 -17.08 21.94 9.34
CA THR A 135 -17.00 20.64 10.02
C THR A 135 -16.34 19.56 9.16
N SER A 136 -15.65 19.95 8.09
CA SER A 136 -14.97 19.01 7.21
C SER A 136 -13.46 19.05 7.36
N ALA A 137 -12.84 17.90 7.20
CA ALA A 137 -11.40 17.74 7.20
C ALA A 137 -10.93 17.05 5.92
N THR A 138 -9.88 17.58 5.31
CA THR A 138 -9.21 16.96 4.16
C THR A 138 -7.79 16.62 4.55
N VAL A 139 -7.37 15.36 4.35
CA VAL A 139 -6.05 14.88 4.73
C VAL A 139 -5.39 14.15 3.58
N ARG A 140 -4.16 14.55 3.27
CA ARG A 140 -3.32 13.87 2.29
C ARG A 140 -2.32 12.97 2.99
N PHE A 141 -2.30 11.69 2.62
CA PHE A 141 -1.36 10.71 3.16
C PHE A 141 -0.19 10.47 2.20
N PHE A 142 1.01 10.69 2.70
CA PHE A 142 2.26 10.37 2.00
C PHE A 142 2.77 9.00 2.45
N LYS A 143 3.77 8.47 1.73
CA LYS A 143 4.51 7.30 2.24
C LYS A 143 5.07 7.65 3.62
N PRO A 144 4.85 6.83 4.65
CA PRO A 144 5.31 7.14 6.00
C PRO A 144 6.83 7.11 6.09
N PHE A 145 7.41 7.96 6.92
CA PHE A 145 8.82 7.85 7.29
C PHE A 145 9.04 6.66 8.22
N LEU A 146 10.28 6.14 8.29
CA LEU A 146 10.66 5.00 9.11
C LEU A 146 10.14 5.08 10.56
N LYS A 147 10.33 6.23 11.21
CA LYS A 147 9.85 6.44 12.58
C LYS A 147 8.33 6.34 12.67
N GLU A 148 7.62 6.98 11.77
CA GLU A 148 6.15 6.99 11.73
C GLU A 148 5.59 5.58 11.52
N ALA A 149 6.15 4.83 10.58
CA ALA A 149 5.77 3.44 10.32
C ALA A 149 6.04 2.56 11.55
N THR A 150 7.22 2.71 12.17
CA THR A 150 7.56 1.96 13.38
C THR A 150 6.62 2.30 14.54
N ASP A 151 6.22 3.56 14.71
CA ASP A 151 5.29 3.99 15.76
C ASP A 151 3.89 3.35 15.55
N ILE A 152 3.38 3.30 14.30
CA ILE A 152 2.11 2.64 13.96
C ILE A 152 2.18 1.14 14.27
N LEU A 153 3.26 0.49 13.86
CA LEU A 153 3.46 -0.95 14.11
C LEU A 153 3.60 -1.25 15.61
N ALA A 154 4.34 -0.42 16.35
CA ALA A 154 4.48 -0.57 17.80
C ALA A 154 3.14 -0.35 18.53
N GLN A 155 2.31 0.56 18.03
CA GLN A 155 0.95 0.73 18.54
C GLN A 155 0.10 -0.53 18.28
N ARG A 156 0.17 -1.10 17.05
CA ARG A 156 -0.53 -2.36 16.73
C ARG A 156 -0.08 -3.50 17.62
N ALA A 157 1.22 -3.66 17.81
CA ALA A 157 1.76 -4.70 18.70
C ALA A 157 1.19 -4.61 20.12
N LYS A 158 1.05 -3.39 20.66
CA LYS A 158 0.40 -3.15 21.97
C LYS A 158 -1.07 -3.54 21.96
N GLU A 159 -1.82 -3.17 20.91
CA GLU A 159 -3.25 -3.48 20.77
C GLU A 159 -3.54 -4.99 20.78
N ILE A 160 -2.65 -5.76 20.16
CA ILE A 160 -2.76 -7.22 20.11
C ILE A 160 -1.99 -7.94 21.23
N ASN A 161 -1.47 -7.20 22.21
CA ASN A 161 -0.66 -7.71 23.32
C ASN A 161 0.55 -8.55 22.89
N LEU A 162 1.20 -8.19 21.78
CA LEU A 162 2.38 -8.87 21.27
C LEU A 162 3.63 -8.38 21.98
N PRO A 163 4.35 -9.24 22.73
CA PRO A 163 5.59 -8.86 23.38
C PRO A 163 6.73 -8.75 22.35
N ILE A 164 6.98 -7.52 21.91
CA ILE A 164 8.01 -7.19 20.93
C ILE A 164 8.67 -5.84 21.27
N ALA A 165 10.00 -5.78 21.22
CA ALA A 165 10.72 -4.54 21.49
C ALA A 165 10.66 -3.58 20.27
N TYR A 166 10.71 -2.27 20.52
CA TYR A 166 10.59 -1.25 19.48
C TYR A 166 11.63 -1.38 18.34
N ASN A 167 12.88 -1.73 18.70
CA ASN A 167 13.93 -1.97 17.73
C ASN A 167 13.69 -3.24 16.88
N VAL A 168 12.99 -4.24 17.42
CA VAL A 168 12.58 -5.45 16.70
C VAL A 168 11.41 -5.15 15.76
N VAL A 169 10.47 -4.28 16.17
CA VAL A 169 9.42 -3.74 15.27
C VAL A 169 10.03 -2.98 14.09
N LYS A 170 11.03 -2.13 14.36
CA LYS A 170 11.75 -1.43 13.31
C LYS A 170 12.41 -2.42 12.33
N TYR A 171 13.08 -3.45 12.86
CA TYR A 171 13.68 -4.50 12.06
C TYR A 171 12.65 -5.25 11.18
N LEU A 172 11.50 -5.60 11.75
CA LEU A 172 10.39 -6.18 10.98
C LEU A 172 9.99 -5.30 9.81
N TYR A 173 9.83 -4.00 10.03
CA TYR A 173 9.47 -3.06 8.96
C TYR A 173 10.54 -2.97 7.86
N GLU A 174 11.82 -2.90 8.24
CA GLU A 174 12.95 -2.91 7.31
C GLU A 174 13.03 -4.25 6.55
N ASN A 175 12.77 -5.37 7.23
CA ASN A 175 12.74 -6.71 6.64
C ASN A 175 11.57 -6.88 5.65
N GLN A 176 10.45 -6.18 5.87
CA GLN A 176 9.32 -6.09 4.93
C GLN A 176 9.52 -4.98 3.88
N HIS A 177 10.78 -4.58 3.58
CA HIS A 177 11.15 -3.56 2.56
C HIS A 177 10.38 -2.25 2.70
N GLU A 178 10.13 -1.82 3.92
CA GLU A 178 9.37 -0.61 4.22
C GLU A 178 7.92 -0.62 3.68
N HIS A 179 7.33 -1.80 3.48
CA HIS A 179 5.91 -1.97 3.20
C HIS A 179 5.11 -2.06 4.50
N LEU A 180 4.48 -0.94 4.86
CA LEU A 180 3.81 -0.83 6.16
C LEU A 180 2.64 -1.82 6.31
N GLU A 181 1.86 -2.04 5.25
CA GLU A 181 0.74 -2.98 5.27
C GLU A 181 1.20 -4.41 5.54
N PHE A 182 2.27 -4.84 4.88
CA PHE A 182 2.82 -6.19 5.08
C PHE A 182 3.37 -6.35 6.48
N ALA A 183 4.16 -5.38 6.96
CA ALA A 183 4.67 -5.43 8.34
C ALA A 183 3.53 -5.40 9.38
N TYR A 184 2.45 -4.68 9.11
CA TYR A 184 1.28 -4.62 9.98
C TYR A 184 0.56 -5.97 10.06
N ASN A 185 0.32 -6.61 8.91
CA ASN A 185 -0.32 -7.92 8.84
C ASN A 185 0.59 -9.02 9.40
N GLU A 186 1.91 -8.86 9.28
CA GLU A 186 2.88 -9.82 9.82
C GLU A 186 2.86 -9.85 11.36
N LEU A 187 2.61 -8.72 12.02
CA LEU A 187 2.43 -8.69 13.47
C LEU A 187 1.28 -9.60 13.93
N ASP A 188 0.17 -9.65 13.17
CA ASP A 188 -0.97 -10.51 13.50
C ASP A 188 -0.62 -12.00 13.39
N LYS A 189 0.22 -12.37 12.43
CA LYS A 189 0.72 -13.75 12.29
C LYS A 189 1.72 -14.10 13.40
N LEU A 190 2.65 -13.18 13.69
CA LEU A 190 3.63 -13.38 14.77
C LEU A 190 2.94 -13.53 16.15
N ALA A 191 1.79 -12.87 16.35
CA ALA A 191 1.01 -13.00 17.57
C ALA A 191 0.50 -14.44 17.82
N LEU A 192 0.33 -15.24 16.76
CA LEU A 192 -0.08 -16.65 16.90
C LEU A 192 1.00 -17.53 17.56
N LEU A 193 2.26 -17.10 17.54
CA LEU A 193 3.35 -17.83 18.18
C LEU A 193 3.31 -17.79 19.72
N GLN A 194 2.56 -16.84 20.31
CA GLN A 194 2.39 -16.68 21.76
C GLN A 194 3.71 -16.61 22.54
N THR A 195 4.74 -16.02 21.96
CA THR A 195 6.08 -15.87 22.53
C THR A 195 6.60 -14.45 22.33
N GLU A 196 7.66 -14.08 23.05
CA GLU A 196 8.35 -12.82 22.82
C GLU A 196 9.03 -12.84 21.44
N ILE A 197 8.73 -11.81 20.62
CA ILE A 197 9.27 -11.72 19.27
C ILE A 197 10.67 -11.09 19.31
N THR A 198 11.63 -11.85 18.80
CA THR A 198 13.03 -11.46 18.66
C THR A 198 13.43 -11.36 17.19
N TYR A 199 14.63 -10.85 16.90
CA TYR A 199 15.19 -10.85 15.55
C TYR A 199 15.22 -12.26 14.93
N ALA A 200 15.63 -13.26 15.71
CA ALA A 200 15.71 -14.64 15.25
C ALA A 200 14.34 -15.21 14.85
N ILE A 201 13.29 -14.88 15.60
CA ILE A 201 11.91 -15.29 15.27
C ILE A 201 11.42 -14.61 14.00
N ILE A 202 11.76 -13.34 13.81
CA ILE A 202 11.43 -12.64 12.54
C ILE A 202 12.14 -13.33 11.37
N ASP A 203 13.43 -13.64 11.50
CA ASP A 203 14.18 -14.30 10.43
C ASP A 203 13.68 -15.71 10.12
N GLU A 204 13.11 -16.41 11.10
CA GLU A 204 12.62 -17.79 10.95
C GLU A 204 11.17 -17.84 10.44
N HIS A 205 10.30 -16.94 10.94
CA HIS A 205 8.84 -17.03 10.74
C HIS A 205 8.26 -15.90 9.90
N SER A 206 8.92 -14.75 9.85
CA SER A 206 8.49 -13.68 8.97
C SER A 206 8.93 -14.02 7.55
N SER A 207 8.05 -14.72 6.85
CA SER A 207 8.24 -14.88 5.43
C SER A 207 8.18 -13.48 4.79
N ASN A 208 9.16 -13.16 3.96
CA ASN A 208 9.09 -12.06 2.99
C ASN A 208 8.00 -12.39 1.94
N LEU A 209 6.76 -12.64 2.37
CA LEU A 209 5.66 -13.08 1.51
C LEU A 209 5.43 -12.14 0.34
N ALA A 210 5.62 -10.85 0.57
CA ALA A 210 5.58 -9.88 -0.50
C ALA A 210 6.73 -10.03 -1.50
N LEU A 211 7.93 -10.36 -1.02
CA LEU A 211 9.07 -10.64 -1.89
C LEU A 211 8.94 -11.99 -2.57
N ASP A 212 8.40 -13.01 -1.89
CA ASP A 212 8.25 -14.33 -2.47
C ASP A 212 7.29 -14.28 -3.68
N GLU A 213 6.19 -13.54 -3.61
CA GLU A 213 5.27 -13.38 -4.74
C GLU A 213 5.89 -12.58 -5.90
N TYR A 214 6.59 -11.45 -5.64
CA TYR A 214 7.21 -10.65 -6.71
C TYR A 214 8.46 -11.32 -7.25
N GLU A 215 9.30 -11.84 -6.36
CA GLU A 215 10.49 -12.57 -6.78
C GLU A 215 10.12 -13.81 -7.57
N GLU A 216 9.02 -14.49 -7.25
CA GLU A 216 8.57 -15.65 -7.99
C GLU A 216 8.15 -15.27 -9.42
N ILE A 217 7.46 -14.15 -9.63
CA ILE A 217 7.16 -13.60 -10.95
C ILE A 217 8.46 -13.30 -11.73
N PHE A 218 9.44 -12.67 -11.07
CA PHE A 218 10.73 -12.35 -11.69
C PHE A 218 11.57 -13.61 -11.97
N VAL A 219 11.51 -14.58 -11.07
CA VAL A 219 12.10 -15.90 -11.27
C VAL A 219 11.48 -16.60 -12.49
N HIS A 220 10.14 -16.62 -12.58
CA HIS A 220 9.42 -17.19 -13.71
C HIS A 220 9.79 -16.49 -15.01
N LEU A 221 9.91 -15.17 -15.02
CA LEU A 221 10.38 -14.42 -16.19
C LEU A 221 11.77 -14.86 -16.60
N LEU A 222 12.73 -14.91 -15.66
CA LEU A 222 14.11 -15.31 -15.94
C LEU A 222 14.25 -16.82 -16.27
N GLU A 223 13.37 -17.66 -15.76
CA GLU A 223 13.33 -19.09 -16.07
C GLU A 223 12.55 -19.43 -17.33
N LYS A 224 11.96 -18.43 -18.00
CA LYS A 224 11.11 -18.60 -19.19
C LYS A 224 9.86 -19.42 -18.93
N LYS A 225 9.31 -19.30 -17.70
CA LYS A 225 8.02 -19.87 -17.29
C LYS A 225 6.89 -18.86 -17.52
N PRO A 226 5.61 -19.30 -17.55
CA PRO A 226 4.47 -18.39 -17.56
C PRO A 226 4.47 -17.51 -16.30
N PHE A 227 4.21 -16.20 -16.44
CA PHE A 227 4.21 -15.23 -15.34
C PHE A 227 3.21 -14.07 -15.53
N LEU A 228 2.67 -13.92 -16.75
CA LEU A 228 1.87 -12.75 -17.12
C LEU A 228 0.56 -12.63 -16.34
N ASP A 229 -0.09 -13.71 -16.00
CA ASP A 229 -1.36 -13.70 -15.27
C ASP A 229 -1.13 -13.33 -13.81
N GLU A 230 -0.01 -13.75 -13.22
CA GLU A 230 0.41 -13.36 -11.86
C GLU A 230 0.80 -11.87 -11.84
N LEU A 231 1.55 -11.41 -12.86
CA LEU A 231 1.91 -10.00 -12.99
C LEU A 231 0.69 -9.09 -13.15
N LYS A 232 -0.32 -9.49 -13.92
CA LYS A 232 -1.58 -8.75 -14.07
C LYS A 232 -2.32 -8.62 -12.76
N LYS A 233 -2.50 -9.72 -12.03
CA LYS A 233 -3.15 -9.70 -10.70
C LYS A 233 -2.42 -8.76 -9.73
N LEU A 234 -1.10 -8.75 -9.78
CA LEU A 234 -0.28 -7.87 -8.96
C LEU A 234 -0.52 -6.38 -9.29
N LEU A 235 -0.56 -6.05 -10.58
CA LEU A 235 -0.82 -4.69 -11.07
C LEU A 235 -2.24 -4.20 -10.77
N GLU A 236 -3.23 -5.11 -10.80
CA GLU A 236 -4.63 -4.78 -10.53
C GLU A 236 -4.91 -4.51 -9.05
N HIS A 237 -4.19 -5.18 -8.14
CA HIS A 237 -4.58 -5.20 -6.73
C HIS A 237 -3.57 -4.59 -5.75
N THR A 238 -2.29 -4.48 -6.11
CA THR A 238 -1.26 -4.27 -5.08
C THR A 238 -0.24 -3.19 -5.39
N LEU A 239 0.31 -3.10 -6.59
CA LEU A 239 1.46 -2.24 -6.90
C LEU A 239 1.26 -1.37 -8.15
N LYS A 240 1.88 -0.19 -8.10
CA LYS A 240 2.04 0.67 -9.28
C LYS A 240 3.19 0.16 -10.15
N GLU A 241 3.09 0.42 -11.45
CA GLU A 241 4.09 -0.01 -12.46
C GLU A 241 5.51 0.43 -12.12
N ALA A 242 5.67 1.67 -11.66
CA ALA A 242 6.98 2.20 -11.26
C ALA A 242 7.58 1.43 -10.07
N GLU A 243 6.75 0.90 -9.20
CA GLU A 243 7.18 0.12 -8.04
C GLU A 243 7.63 -1.28 -8.45
N ILE A 244 6.89 -1.94 -9.35
CA ILE A 244 7.29 -3.23 -9.94
C ILE A 244 8.61 -3.09 -10.70
N LEU A 245 8.80 -2.02 -11.48
CA LEU A 245 10.06 -1.77 -12.18
C LEU A 245 11.24 -1.60 -11.22
N ARG A 246 11.03 -0.86 -10.13
CA ARG A 246 12.04 -0.68 -9.10
C ARG A 246 12.40 -2.02 -8.45
N LEU A 247 11.41 -2.80 -8.02
CA LEU A 247 11.62 -4.11 -7.40
C LEU A 247 12.37 -5.07 -8.34
N PHE A 248 12.00 -5.08 -9.62
CA PHE A 248 12.68 -5.93 -10.59
C PHE A 248 14.11 -5.44 -10.88
N SER A 249 14.32 -4.12 -10.94
CA SER A 249 15.68 -3.56 -11.08
C SER A 249 16.56 -3.92 -9.88
N ASP A 250 16.06 -3.80 -8.66
CA ASP A 250 16.76 -4.18 -7.42
C ASP A 250 17.06 -5.69 -7.41
N PHE A 251 16.10 -6.53 -7.86
CA PHE A 251 16.32 -7.97 -7.98
C PHE A 251 17.43 -8.30 -8.99
N VAL A 252 17.43 -7.66 -10.16
CA VAL A 252 18.47 -7.85 -11.19
C VAL A 252 19.83 -7.38 -10.69
N LEU A 253 19.88 -6.24 -9.99
CA LEU A 253 21.13 -5.74 -9.35
C LEU A 253 21.69 -6.75 -8.35
N ASN A 254 20.84 -7.33 -7.51
CA ASN A 254 21.25 -8.38 -6.58
C ASN A 254 21.83 -9.59 -7.31
N LEU A 255 21.20 -10.02 -8.43
CA LEU A 255 21.74 -11.12 -9.24
C LEU A 255 23.08 -10.77 -9.88
N ILE A 256 23.30 -9.52 -10.28
CA ILE A 256 24.59 -9.03 -10.80
C ILE A 256 25.67 -9.14 -9.70
N LEU A 257 25.38 -8.71 -8.48
CA LEU A 257 26.30 -8.81 -7.35
C LEU A 257 26.66 -10.27 -7.04
N PHE A 258 25.65 -11.15 -7.00
CA PHE A 258 25.88 -12.59 -6.83
C PHE A 258 26.73 -13.17 -7.97
N ASN A 259 26.45 -12.80 -9.25
CA ASN A 259 27.20 -13.28 -10.40
C ASN A 259 28.68 -12.90 -10.34
N ILE A 260 28.97 -11.65 -9.98
CA ILE A 260 30.36 -11.16 -9.84
C ILE A 260 31.05 -11.90 -8.70
N TYR A 261 30.43 -11.93 -7.51
CA TYR A 261 31.01 -12.57 -6.34
C TYR A 261 31.31 -14.07 -6.55
N ILE A 262 30.36 -14.80 -7.15
CA ILE A 262 30.52 -16.22 -7.45
C ILE A 262 31.66 -16.46 -8.45
N LYS A 263 31.80 -15.58 -9.45
CA LYS A 263 32.90 -15.68 -10.43
C LYS A 263 34.28 -15.46 -9.80
N ASP A 264 34.35 -14.51 -8.88
CA ASP A 264 35.62 -14.14 -8.24
C ASP A 264 36.03 -15.12 -7.13
N ASN A 265 35.07 -15.67 -6.40
CA ASN A 265 35.33 -16.47 -5.19
C ASN A 265 34.98 -17.96 -5.34
N GLY A 266 34.29 -18.37 -6.39
CA GLY A 266 33.87 -19.76 -6.60
C GLY A 266 32.79 -20.26 -5.62
N CYS A 267 32.28 -19.41 -4.74
CA CYS A 267 31.24 -19.71 -3.75
C CYS A 267 30.27 -18.54 -3.65
N TYR A 268 29.19 -18.71 -2.89
CA TYR A 268 28.24 -17.63 -2.58
C TYR A 268 28.10 -17.47 -1.07
N ASP A 269 28.00 -16.23 -0.61
CA ASP A 269 27.67 -15.83 0.76
C ASP A 269 26.90 -14.51 0.72
N SER A 270 25.58 -14.59 0.98
CA SER A 270 24.70 -13.43 0.93
C SER A 270 25.11 -12.33 1.90
N LYS A 271 25.71 -12.68 3.06
CA LYS A 271 26.20 -11.69 4.01
C LYS A 271 27.38 -10.88 3.45
N ALA A 272 28.29 -11.54 2.76
CA ALA A 272 29.42 -10.87 2.11
C ALA A 272 28.97 -10.04 0.89
N ILE A 273 27.93 -10.51 0.16
CA ILE A 273 27.42 -9.87 -1.07
C ILE A 273 26.50 -8.69 -0.77
N LEU A 274 25.54 -8.89 0.14
CA LEU A 274 24.46 -7.94 0.40
C LEU A 274 24.53 -7.25 1.77
N GLY A 275 25.49 -7.67 2.61
CA GLY A 275 25.56 -7.22 4.01
C GLY A 275 24.57 -7.94 4.96
N VAL A 276 23.65 -8.74 4.42
CA VAL A 276 22.59 -9.44 5.17
C VAL A 276 22.63 -10.93 4.84
N LYS A 277 22.48 -11.79 5.86
CA LYS A 277 22.39 -13.24 5.65
C LYS A 277 20.97 -13.62 5.25
N LEU A 278 20.83 -14.16 4.04
CA LEU A 278 19.55 -14.68 3.55
C LEU A 278 19.30 -16.10 4.07
N PRO A 279 18.01 -16.51 4.17
CA PRO A 279 17.66 -17.91 4.37
C PRO A 279 18.31 -18.80 3.30
N LYS A 280 18.78 -19.98 3.71
CA LYS A 280 19.59 -20.85 2.86
C LYS A 280 18.94 -21.22 1.53
N ASN A 281 17.63 -21.47 1.55
CA ASN A 281 16.82 -21.77 0.35
C ASN A 281 16.78 -20.58 -0.65
N ILE A 282 16.65 -19.36 -0.14
CA ILE A 282 16.61 -18.13 -0.96
C ILE A 282 18.01 -17.84 -1.51
N GLU A 283 19.02 -17.94 -0.67
CA GLU A 283 20.42 -17.75 -1.04
C GLU A 283 20.82 -18.69 -2.19
N GLU A 284 20.50 -19.98 -2.07
CA GLU A 284 20.75 -20.99 -3.10
C GLU A 284 20.00 -20.73 -4.39
N LYS A 285 18.70 -20.33 -4.32
CA LYS A 285 17.87 -19.98 -5.45
C LYS A 285 18.43 -18.77 -6.22
N ARG A 286 18.86 -17.72 -5.49
CA ARG A 286 19.50 -16.53 -6.07
C ARG A 286 20.86 -16.85 -6.70
N ALA A 287 21.69 -17.66 -6.05
CA ALA A 287 22.96 -18.09 -6.61
C ALA A 287 22.79 -18.87 -7.93
N LYS A 288 21.83 -19.80 -7.99
CA LYS A 288 21.50 -20.53 -9.21
C LYS A 288 21.03 -19.62 -10.34
N LEU A 289 20.15 -18.66 -10.04
CA LEU A 289 19.70 -17.68 -11.01
C LEU A 289 20.85 -16.79 -11.48
N ALA A 290 21.69 -16.30 -10.56
CA ALA A 290 22.78 -15.39 -10.89
C ALA A 290 23.78 -15.97 -11.91
N ILE A 291 24.01 -17.28 -11.90
CA ILE A 291 24.91 -17.95 -12.86
C ILE A 291 24.19 -18.42 -14.13
N ARG A 292 22.87 -18.32 -14.20
CA ARG A 292 22.08 -18.79 -15.36
C ARG A 292 22.40 -18.03 -16.65
N TYR A 293 22.61 -16.73 -16.51
CA TYR A 293 22.96 -15.87 -17.63
C TYR A 293 24.33 -15.23 -17.41
N LYS A 294 24.95 -14.81 -18.52
CA LYS A 294 26.21 -14.06 -18.48
C LYS A 294 25.95 -12.63 -17.97
N LEU A 295 26.96 -12.03 -17.33
CA LEU A 295 26.87 -10.65 -16.81
C LEU A 295 26.35 -9.63 -17.84
N PRO A 296 26.80 -9.63 -19.12
CA PRO A 296 26.27 -8.69 -20.12
C PRO A 296 24.75 -8.80 -20.33
N THR A 297 24.15 -9.99 -20.18
CA THR A 297 22.69 -10.19 -20.29
C THR A 297 21.95 -9.47 -19.17
N TYR A 298 22.42 -9.59 -17.92
CA TYR A 298 21.83 -8.87 -16.78
C TYR A 298 21.99 -7.35 -16.92
N LEU A 299 23.15 -6.86 -17.38
CA LEU A 299 23.37 -5.44 -17.63
C LEU A 299 22.45 -4.91 -18.74
N SER A 300 22.26 -5.68 -19.81
CA SER A 300 21.33 -5.32 -20.88
C SER A 300 19.87 -5.25 -20.37
N LEU A 301 19.47 -6.22 -19.53
CA LEU A 301 18.14 -6.22 -18.90
C LEU A 301 17.96 -5.02 -17.99
N LEU A 302 18.95 -4.66 -17.16
CA LEU A 302 18.89 -3.50 -16.29
C LEU A 302 18.75 -2.20 -17.09
N ASN A 303 19.50 -2.03 -18.18
CA ASN A 303 19.36 -0.87 -19.06
C ASN A 303 17.96 -0.81 -19.69
N ALA A 304 17.41 -1.93 -20.13
CA ALA A 304 16.06 -1.99 -20.69
C ALA A 304 14.98 -1.64 -19.67
N LEU A 305 15.17 -2.01 -18.39
CA LEU A 305 14.28 -1.62 -17.28
C LEU A 305 14.34 -0.11 -17.02
N GLN A 306 15.52 0.51 -17.06
CA GLN A 306 15.69 1.95 -16.91
C GLN A 306 15.04 2.74 -18.06
N GLU A 307 15.20 2.26 -19.30
CA GLU A 307 14.54 2.87 -20.46
C GLU A 307 13.01 2.76 -20.33
N LEU A 308 12.50 1.61 -19.87
CA LEU A 308 11.08 1.40 -19.65
C LEU A 308 10.54 2.35 -18.55
N GLU A 309 11.29 2.54 -17.47
CA GLU A 309 10.94 3.50 -16.41
C GLU A 309 10.83 4.93 -16.95
N HIS A 310 11.78 5.34 -17.80
CA HIS A 310 11.74 6.64 -18.48
C HIS A 310 10.52 6.79 -19.38
N GLN A 311 10.17 5.74 -20.13
CA GLN A 311 9.00 5.76 -21.01
C GLN A 311 7.71 5.89 -20.19
N ILE A 312 7.55 5.13 -19.10
CA ILE A 312 6.37 5.20 -18.22
C ILE A 312 6.21 6.58 -17.59
N LYS A 313 7.30 7.22 -17.16
CA LYS A 313 7.28 8.59 -16.64
C LYS A 313 6.99 9.65 -17.70
N GLY A 314 7.22 9.35 -18.97
CA GLY A 314 7.13 10.27 -20.11
C GLY A 314 5.79 10.41 -20.81
N ASN A 315 4.64 10.09 -20.18
CA ASN A 315 3.29 10.17 -20.76
C ASN A 315 3.04 9.21 -21.93
N ILE A 316 2.95 7.93 -21.64
CA ILE A 316 2.52 6.91 -22.62
C ILE A 316 1.03 7.12 -22.95
N LYS A 317 0.69 7.12 -24.25
CA LYS A 317 -0.70 7.23 -24.72
C LYS A 317 -1.53 5.94 -24.57
N THR A 318 -0.87 4.84 -24.19
CA THR A 318 -1.45 3.51 -24.04
C THR A 318 -1.68 3.18 -22.57
N ASP A 319 -2.55 2.22 -22.28
CA ASP A 319 -2.69 1.65 -20.94
C ASP A 319 -1.32 1.15 -20.43
N THR A 320 -0.89 1.70 -19.31
CA THR A 320 0.45 1.49 -18.75
C THR A 320 0.64 0.04 -18.28
N HIS A 321 -0.43 -0.62 -17.78
CA HIS A 321 -0.40 -2.03 -17.37
C HIS A 321 -0.15 -2.94 -18.58
N VAL A 322 -0.91 -2.74 -19.67
CA VAL A 322 -0.76 -3.51 -20.91
C VAL A 322 0.62 -3.30 -21.52
N PHE A 323 1.11 -2.06 -21.49
CA PHE A 323 2.44 -1.71 -21.97
C PHE A 323 3.53 -2.43 -21.16
N LEU A 324 3.47 -2.39 -19.83
CA LEU A 324 4.42 -3.07 -18.94
C LEU A 324 4.43 -4.57 -19.16
N CYS A 325 3.26 -5.21 -19.20
CA CYS A 325 3.13 -6.64 -19.49
C CYS A 325 3.75 -7.02 -20.84
N SER A 326 3.53 -6.19 -21.87
CA SER A 326 4.10 -6.40 -23.21
C SER A 326 5.62 -6.31 -23.21
N CYS A 327 6.19 -5.35 -22.48
CA CYS A 327 7.63 -5.18 -22.33
C CYS A 327 8.27 -6.36 -21.59
N PHE A 328 7.67 -6.82 -20.49
CA PHE A 328 8.16 -7.97 -19.73
C PHE A 328 8.10 -9.27 -20.56
N ALA A 329 7.02 -9.48 -21.33
CA ALA A 329 6.95 -10.60 -22.28
C ALA A 329 8.03 -10.54 -23.35
N ARG A 330 8.40 -9.33 -23.81
CA ARG A 330 9.51 -9.12 -24.74
C ARG A 330 10.85 -9.40 -24.10
N PHE A 331 11.08 -8.96 -22.86
CA PHE A 331 12.30 -9.28 -22.11
C PHE A 331 12.49 -10.78 -21.98
N GLN A 332 11.44 -11.53 -21.61
CA GLN A 332 11.53 -12.99 -21.51
C GLN A 332 11.92 -13.66 -22.84
N LYS A 333 11.46 -13.14 -23.98
CA LYS A 333 11.82 -13.66 -25.31
C LYS A 333 13.25 -13.35 -25.72
N GLN A 334 13.84 -12.27 -25.19
CA GLN A 334 15.20 -11.84 -25.50
C GLN A 334 16.27 -12.53 -24.63
N LEU A 335 15.88 -13.06 -23.48
CA LEU A 335 16.72 -13.90 -22.63
C LEU A 335 16.95 -15.27 -23.25
#